data_2c68f3af2c7a4a7e9572b2a3c17a6883
#
_entry.id   2c68f3af2c7a4a7e9572b2a3c17a6883
#
_cell.length_a   1.000
_cell.length_b   1.000
_cell.length_c   1.000
_cell.angle_alpha   90.00
_cell.angle_beta   90.00
_cell.angle_gamma   90.00
#
_symmetry.space_group_name_H-M   'P 1'
#
loop_
_entity.id
_entity.type
_entity.pdbx_description
1 polymer ?
#
loop_
_entity_poly.entity_id
_entity_poly.type
_entity_poly.pdbx_seq_one_letter_code
_entity_poly.pdbx_strand_id
1 'polypeptide(L)'
;MRKSHVIGIAIISLLTVGSAAQAQNATPGAPQARQQRNGRFEKGRGRLMRGIKLSDAEKARVKEIRERYKTESKTLRESLRPAMQDVRAARQKHDTVAMKAAWDRTTADRQKLDALMQRERAEIRSALTPEQQMQFDANVKQLAQRRAGRKNGGRGHCARRAGAVGTSKS
;
A
#
# COMPACT_ATOMS: atom_id res chain seq x y z
N MET A 1 29.28 48.55 -22.66
CA MET A 1 30.74 48.36 -22.31
C MET A 1 31.01 46.90 -22.15
N ARG A 2 31.89 46.40 -23.00
CA ARG A 2 32.41 45.03 -23.06
C ARG A 2 33.30 44.74 -21.87
N LYS A 3 33.31 43.51 -21.35
CA LYS A 3 34.57 42.81 -21.01
C LYS A 3 34.33 41.29 -20.93
N SER A 4 34.84 40.64 -21.93
CA SER A 4 35.09 39.19 -22.02
C SER A 4 36.32 38.86 -21.17
N HIS A 5 36.32 37.71 -20.48
CA HIS A 5 37.57 37.02 -20.13
C HIS A 5 37.39 35.50 -20.36
N VAL A 6 38.18 35.07 -21.30
CA VAL A 6 38.49 33.67 -21.65
C VAL A 6 39.80 33.28 -20.92
N ILE A 7 40.08 31.99 -20.86
CA ILE A 7 41.34 31.26 -20.47
C ILE A 7 41.13 30.55 -19.13
N GLY A 8 41.39 29.24 -18.98
CA GLY A 8 42.24 28.36 -19.74
C GLY A 8 42.08 26.91 -19.27
N ILE A 9 42.48 26.06 -20.17
CA ILE A 9 42.55 24.60 -20.12
C ILE A 9 43.66 24.13 -19.17
N ALA A 10 43.41 23.14 -18.32
CA ALA A 10 44.45 22.28 -17.79
C ALA A 10 43.92 20.84 -17.67
N ILE A 11 44.41 20.00 -18.56
CA ILE A 11 44.28 18.55 -18.56
C ILE A 11 45.36 18.01 -17.61
N ILE A 12 44.98 17.26 -16.60
CA ILE A 12 45.92 16.34 -15.93
C ILE A 12 45.23 15.00 -15.79
N SER A 13 45.70 14.09 -16.62
CA SER A 13 45.46 12.65 -16.53
C SER A 13 46.28 12.08 -15.38
N LEU A 14 45.68 11.36 -14.46
CA LEU A 14 46.37 10.40 -13.63
C LEU A 14 45.52 9.14 -13.46
N LEU A 15 46.01 8.07 -14.11
CA LEU A 15 45.57 6.71 -13.89
C LEU A 15 46.02 6.26 -12.48
N THR A 16 45.09 5.80 -11.66
CA THR A 16 45.42 4.83 -10.61
C THR A 16 44.36 3.75 -10.59
N VAL A 17 44.80 2.58 -11.05
CA VAL A 17 44.14 1.29 -10.87
C VAL A 17 44.17 0.97 -9.38
N GLY A 18 43.03 0.89 -8.76
CA GLY A 18 42.86 0.44 -7.39
C GLY A 18 41.58 -0.39 -7.29
N SER A 19 41.72 -1.71 -7.53
CA SER A 19 40.67 -2.70 -7.31
C SER A 19 40.43 -2.84 -5.81
N ALA A 20 39.41 -2.16 -5.27
CA ALA A 20 38.83 -2.50 -3.98
C ALA A 20 37.44 -3.08 -4.25
N ALA A 21 37.36 -4.40 -4.20
CA ALA A 21 36.11 -5.14 -4.14
C ALA A 21 35.42 -4.80 -2.81
N GLN A 22 34.61 -3.74 -2.78
CA GLN A 22 33.65 -3.53 -1.72
C GLN A 22 32.49 -4.46 -1.98
N ALA A 23 32.46 -5.55 -1.23
CA ALA A 23 31.28 -6.38 -1.05
C ALA A 23 30.13 -5.49 -0.55
N GLN A 24 29.30 -5.06 -1.47
CA GLN A 24 28.03 -4.39 -1.16
C GLN A 24 27.11 -5.46 -0.57
N ASN A 25 27.08 -5.55 0.76
CA ASN A 25 25.97 -6.16 1.49
C ASN A 25 24.74 -5.27 1.30
N ALA A 26 24.21 -5.23 0.09
CA ALA A 26 22.90 -4.72 -0.20
C ALA A 26 21.91 -5.73 0.37
N THR A 27 21.32 -5.41 1.51
CA THR A 27 20.18 -6.13 2.06
C THR A 27 19.07 -6.19 0.99
N PRO A 28 18.83 -7.33 0.31
CA PRO A 28 17.85 -7.39 -0.77
C PRO A 28 16.46 -7.48 -0.14
N GLY A 29 15.70 -6.41 -0.16
CA GLY A 29 14.30 -6.55 0.26
C GLY A 29 13.48 -5.27 0.41
N ALA A 30 14.08 -4.12 0.67
CA ALA A 30 13.32 -2.91 1.00
C ALA A 30 12.60 -2.25 -0.19
N PRO A 31 13.16 -2.10 -1.40
CA PRO A 31 12.48 -1.45 -2.53
C PRO A 31 11.38 -2.31 -3.15
N GLN A 32 11.60 -3.61 -3.31
CA GLN A 32 10.63 -4.51 -3.95
C GLN A 32 9.37 -4.74 -3.09
N ALA A 33 9.51 -4.82 -1.77
CA ALA A 33 8.37 -4.91 -0.87
C ALA A 33 7.50 -3.65 -0.87
N ARG A 34 8.08 -2.47 -1.11
CA ARG A 34 7.34 -1.20 -1.27
C ARG A 34 6.55 -1.16 -2.57
N GLN A 35 7.13 -1.57 -3.69
CA GLN A 35 6.45 -1.63 -4.98
C GLN A 35 5.29 -2.63 -4.98
N GLN A 36 5.46 -3.80 -4.38
CA GLN A 36 4.39 -4.79 -4.26
C GLN A 36 3.22 -4.32 -3.39
N ARG A 37 3.46 -3.49 -2.37
CA ARG A 37 2.40 -2.93 -1.52
C ARG A 37 1.58 -1.87 -2.23
N ASN A 38 2.22 -0.97 -2.97
CA ASN A 38 1.53 0.05 -3.76
C ASN A 38 0.66 -0.59 -4.84
N GLY A 39 1.15 -1.60 -5.54
CA GLY A 39 0.40 -2.34 -6.54
C GLY A 39 -0.85 -3.07 -6.00
N ARG A 40 -0.89 -3.41 -4.71
CA ARG A 40 -2.09 -4.01 -4.09
C ARG A 40 -3.24 -3.02 -3.91
N PHE A 41 -2.93 -1.77 -3.57
CA PHE A 41 -3.94 -0.71 -3.43
C PHE A 41 -4.48 -0.28 -4.78
N GLU A 42 -3.62 -0.15 -5.79
CA GLU A 42 -4.04 0.16 -7.16
C GLU A 42 -4.87 -0.96 -7.78
N LYS A 43 -4.50 -2.22 -7.55
CA LYS A 43 -5.32 -3.38 -7.96
C LYS A 43 -6.71 -3.38 -7.30
N GLY A 44 -6.83 -2.90 -6.06
CA GLY A 44 -8.12 -2.74 -5.37
C GLY A 44 -8.99 -1.65 -6.00
N ARG A 45 -8.38 -0.53 -6.35
CA ARG A 45 -9.05 0.60 -7.02
C ARG A 45 -9.49 0.25 -8.44
N GLY A 46 -8.68 -0.48 -9.20
CA GLY A 46 -9.04 -0.98 -10.52
C GLY A 46 -10.23 -1.93 -10.51
N ARG A 47 -10.40 -2.71 -9.43
CA ARG A 47 -11.55 -3.62 -9.29
C ARG A 47 -12.89 -2.93 -9.14
N LEU A 48 -12.93 -1.73 -8.53
CA LEU A 48 -14.15 -0.95 -8.39
C LEU A 48 -14.69 -0.46 -9.73
N MET A 49 -13.81 -0.24 -10.69
CA MET A 49 -14.15 0.24 -12.03
C MET A 49 -14.27 -0.90 -13.06
N ARG A 50 -14.28 -2.15 -12.60
CA ARG A 50 -14.32 -3.31 -13.52
C ARG A 50 -15.64 -3.36 -14.27
N GLY A 51 -15.56 -3.46 -15.61
CA GLY A 51 -16.74 -3.53 -16.48
C GLY A 51 -17.42 -2.19 -16.72
N ILE A 52 -16.92 -1.09 -16.15
CA ILE A 52 -17.46 0.27 -16.35
C ILE A 52 -16.68 0.94 -17.49
N LYS A 53 -17.38 1.30 -18.56
CA LYS A 53 -16.83 2.11 -19.65
C LYS A 53 -16.99 3.59 -19.30
N LEU A 54 -15.89 4.27 -19.07
CA LEU A 54 -15.87 5.70 -18.76
C LEU A 54 -15.58 6.52 -20.00
N SER A 55 -16.27 7.64 -20.15
CA SER A 55 -15.90 8.71 -21.10
C SER A 55 -14.57 9.36 -20.64
N ASP A 56 -13.95 10.14 -21.52
CA ASP A 56 -12.69 10.79 -21.16
C ASP A 56 -12.88 11.88 -20.09
N ALA A 57 -14.01 12.56 -20.08
CA ALA A 57 -14.37 13.51 -19.03
C ALA A 57 -14.55 12.82 -17.67
N GLU A 58 -15.22 11.66 -17.61
CA GLU A 58 -15.38 10.89 -16.39
C GLU A 58 -14.04 10.32 -15.89
N LYS A 59 -13.19 9.83 -16.80
CA LYS A 59 -11.82 9.39 -16.46
C LYS A 59 -11.01 10.50 -15.81
N ALA A 60 -11.08 11.71 -16.38
CA ALA A 60 -10.39 12.88 -15.85
C ALA A 60 -10.88 13.21 -14.43
N ARG A 61 -12.20 13.27 -14.22
CA ARG A 61 -12.81 13.52 -12.90
C ARG A 61 -12.43 12.45 -11.88
N VAL A 62 -12.53 11.17 -12.24
CA VAL A 62 -12.16 10.06 -11.35
C VAL A 62 -10.67 10.11 -10.99
N LYS A 63 -9.81 10.51 -11.93
CA LYS A 63 -8.38 10.69 -11.69
C LYS A 63 -8.12 11.80 -10.68
N GLU A 64 -8.75 12.97 -10.86
CA GLU A 64 -8.65 14.13 -9.97
C GLU A 64 -9.09 13.76 -8.53
N ILE A 65 -10.27 13.16 -8.38
CA ILE A 65 -10.76 12.68 -7.10
C ILE A 65 -9.72 11.77 -6.43
N ARG A 66 -9.20 10.79 -7.16
CA ARG A 66 -8.22 9.83 -6.63
C ARG A 66 -6.91 10.49 -6.18
N GLU A 67 -6.39 11.46 -6.92
CA GLU A 67 -5.15 12.14 -6.54
C GLU A 67 -5.34 12.98 -5.28
N ARG A 68 -6.46 13.69 -5.12
CA ARG A 68 -6.78 14.42 -3.91
C ARG A 68 -6.85 13.49 -2.70
N TYR A 69 -7.62 12.41 -2.76
CA TYR A 69 -7.73 11.44 -1.67
C TYR A 69 -6.45 10.64 -1.43
N LYS A 70 -5.59 10.47 -2.43
CA LYS A 70 -4.27 9.86 -2.27
C LYS A 70 -3.37 10.73 -1.39
N THR A 71 -3.38 12.05 -1.60
CA THR A 71 -2.63 13.00 -0.79
C THR A 71 -3.08 12.96 0.67
N GLU A 72 -4.38 13.10 0.93
CA GLU A 72 -4.94 13.04 2.28
C GLU A 72 -4.66 11.69 2.97
N SER A 73 -4.85 10.57 2.25
CA SER A 73 -4.58 9.24 2.80
C SER A 73 -3.10 8.96 3.07
N LYS A 74 -2.19 9.69 2.41
CA LYS A 74 -0.74 9.55 2.63
C LYS A 74 -0.37 9.97 4.05
N THR A 75 -0.82 11.14 4.48
CA THR A 75 -0.55 11.65 5.84
C THR A 75 -1.05 10.69 6.91
N LEU A 76 -2.31 10.20 6.79
CA LEU A 76 -2.88 9.22 7.72
C LEU A 76 -2.13 7.88 7.73
N ARG A 77 -1.58 7.45 6.60
CA ARG A 77 -0.76 6.23 6.56
C ARG A 77 0.61 6.43 7.16
N GLU A 78 1.16 7.62 7.05
CA GLU A 78 2.43 7.99 7.67
C GLU A 78 2.30 8.05 9.19
N SER A 79 1.20 8.61 9.73
CA SER A 79 0.92 8.59 11.17
C SER A 79 0.72 7.18 11.74
N LEU A 80 0.11 6.28 10.98
CA LEU A 80 -0.07 4.88 11.37
C LEU A 80 1.22 4.03 11.34
N ARG A 81 2.25 4.50 10.65
CA ARG A 81 3.44 3.71 10.37
C ARG A 81 4.22 3.29 11.62
N PRO A 82 4.51 4.19 12.59
CA PRO A 82 5.23 3.81 13.81
C PRO A 82 4.46 2.76 14.61
N ALA A 83 3.17 2.99 14.90
CA ALA A 83 2.38 2.04 15.67
C ALA A 83 2.24 0.67 14.97
N MET A 84 2.23 0.63 13.63
CA MET A 84 2.28 -0.63 12.88
C MET A 84 3.64 -1.33 12.94
N GLN A 85 4.72 -0.61 13.18
CA GLN A 85 6.03 -1.20 13.47
C GLN A 85 6.04 -1.83 14.87
N ASP A 86 5.45 -1.13 15.87
CA ASP A 86 5.31 -1.66 17.22
C ASP A 86 4.48 -2.95 17.24
N VAL A 87 3.36 -3.00 16.51
CA VAL A 87 2.57 -4.25 16.35
C VAL A 87 3.41 -5.39 15.80
N ARG A 88 4.31 -5.13 14.85
CA ARG A 88 5.18 -6.18 14.29
C ARG A 88 6.24 -6.63 15.28
N ALA A 89 6.86 -5.70 15.98
CA ALA A 89 7.86 -6.00 17.00
C ALA A 89 7.25 -6.81 18.14
N ALA A 90 6.09 -6.41 18.66
CA ALA A 90 5.36 -7.14 19.67
C ALA A 90 4.96 -8.56 19.21
N ARG A 91 4.54 -8.71 17.94
CA ARG A 91 4.23 -10.02 17.37
C ARG A 91 5.45 -10.93 17.30
N GLN A 92 6.63 -10.41 16.95
CA GLN A 92 7.87 -11.20 16.91
C GLN A 92 8.27 -11.70 18.30
N LYS A 93 7.99 -10.90 19.33
CA LYS A 93 8.23 -11.24 20.73
C LYS A 93 7.11 -12.07 21.37
N HIS A 94 6.04 -12.39 20.62
CA HIS A 94 4.82 -13.03 21.14
C HIS A 94 4.16 -12.24 22.29
N ASP A 95 4.44 -10.93 22.42
CA ASP A 95 3.87 -10.05 23.43
C ASP A 95 2.48 -9.57 23.00
N THR A 96 1.46 -10.26 23.51
CA THR A 96 0.06 -9.96 23.18
C THR A 96 -0.44 -8.67 23.80
N VAL A 97 0.09 -8.26 24.95
CA VAL A 97 -0.29 -7.03 25.66
C VAL A 97 0.24 -5.81 24.89
N ALA A 98 1.53 -5.79 24.57
CA ALA A 98 2.11 -4.73 23.76
C ALA A 98 1.49 -4.66 22.36
N MET A 99 1.16 -5.80 21.75
CA MET A 99 0.47 -5.88 20.47
C MET A 99 -0.92 -5.23 20.56
N LYS A 100 -1.71 -5.53 21.60
CA LYS A 100 -3.03 -4.93 21.81
C LYS A 100 -2.92 -3.41 22.02
N ALA A 101 -2.03 -2.96 22.89
CA ALA A 101 -1.81 -1.54 23.15
C ALA A 101 -1.41 -0.76 21.87
N ALA A 102 -0.54 -1.35 21.03
CA ALA A 102 -0.17 -0.76 19.74
C ALA A 102 -1.35 -0.73 18.76
N TRP A 103 -2.22 -1.74 18.74
CA TRP A 103 -3.45 -1.74 17.94
C TRP A 103 -4.42 -0.66 18.40
N ASP A 104 -4.65 -0.52 19.71
CA ASP A 104 -5.58 0.45 20.26
C ASP A 104 -5.17 1.89 19.88
N ARG A 105 -3.87 2.19 19.89
CA ARG A 105 -3.32 3.47 19.39
C ARG A 105 -3.63 3.76 17.91
N THR A 106 -3.83 2.73 17.09
CA THR A 106 -4.13 2.92 15.67
C THR A 106 -5.62 3.08 15.36
N THR A 107 -6.50 2.83 16.33
CA THR A 107 -7.94 2.70 16.07
C THR A 107 -8.54 3.98 15.50
N ALA A 108 -8.25 5.14 16.08
CA ALA A 108 -8.79 6.42 15.63
C ALA A 108 -8.34 6.77 14.19
N ASP A 109 -7.05 6.61 13.90
CA ASP A 109 -6.53 6.93 12.55
C ASP A 109 -6.99 5.94 11.49
N ARG A 110 -7.24 4.70 11.87
CA ARG A 110 -7.85 3.70 10.98
C ARG A 110 -9.29 4.05 10.66
N GLN A 111 -10.07 4.51 11.65
CA GLN A 111 -11.44 4.99 11.43
C GLN A 111 -11.45 6.19 10.48
N LYS A 112 -10.53 7.16 10.68
CA LYS A 112 -10.38 8.31 9.77
C LYS A 112 -10.04 7.85 8.35
N LEU A 113 -9.11 6.89 8.21
CA LEU A 113 -8.73 6.36 6.90
C LEU A 113 -9.89 5.62 6.23
N ASP A 114 -10.68 4.85 6.98
CA ASP A 114 -11.87 4.17 6.44
C ASP A 114 -12.96 5.17 6.04
N ALA A 115 -13.19 6.21 6.82
CA ALA A 115 -14.12 7.30 6.48
C ALA A 115 -13.67 8.04 5.21
N LEU A 116 -12.36 8.32 5.09
CA LEU A 116 -11.79 8.94 3.89
C LEU A 116 -12.01 8.07 2.64
N MET A 117 -11.80 6.76 2.76
CA MET A 117 -12.04 5.81 1.65
C MET A 117 -13.53 5.70 1.29
N GLN A 118 -14.44 5.87 2.24
CA GLN A 118 -15.89 5.92 1.97
C GLN A 118 -16.26 7.20 1.23
N ARG A 119 -15.72 8.35 1.61
CA ARG A 119 -15.92 9.63 0.90
C ARG A 119 -15.37 9.56 -0.53
N GLU A 120 -14.15 9.03 -0.75
CA GLU A 120 -13.58 8.79 -2.08
C GLU A 120 -14.55 8.01 -2.97
N ARG A 121 -15.14 6.93 -2.43
CA ARG A 121 -16.09 6.11 -3.18
C ARG A 121 -17.39 6.83 -3.49
N ALA A 122 -17.95 7.56 -2.54
CA ALA A 122 -19.18 8.32 -2.73
C ALA A 122 -18.98 9.39 -3.82
N GLU A 123 -17.85 10.07 -3.81
CA GLU A 123 -17.55 11.11 -4.78
C GLU A 123 -17.26 10.53 -6.18
N ILE A 124 -16.54 9.40 -6.26
CA ILE A 124 -16.39 8.68 -7.54
C ILE A 124 -17.75 8.24 -8.05
N ARG A 125 -18.62 7.70 -7.18
CA ARG A 125 -19.96 7.27 -7.55
C ARG A 125 -20.79 8.43 -8.13
N SER A 126 -20.76 9.61 -7.52
CA SER A 126 -21.50 10.78 -8.01
C SER A 126 -21.01 11.30 -9.37
N ALA A 127 -19.78 10.99 -9.77
CA ALA A 127 -19.23 11.34 -11.07
C ALA A 127 -19.59 10.36 -12.20
N LEU A 128 -20.37 9.31 -11.89
CA LEU A 128 -20.79 8.25 -12.83
C LEU A 128 -22.23 8.41 -13.25
N THR A 129 -22.59 7.92 -14.43
CA THR A 129 -24.00 7.81 -14.86
C THR A 129 -24.79 6.82 -14.01
N PRO A 130 -26.14 6.87 -13.97
CA PRO A 130 -26.96 5.94 -13.18
C PRO A 130 -26.64 4.46 -13.45
N GLU A 131 -26.46 4.09 -14.72
CA GLU A 131 -26.13 2.72 -15.13
C GLU A 131 -24.74 2.30 -14.62
N GLN A 132 -23.77 3.20 -14.74
CA GLN A 132 -22.41 2.97 -14.23
C GLN A 132 -22.39 2.87 -12.70
N GLN A 133 -23.24 3.64 -12.00
CA GLN A 133 -23.39 3.58 -10.54
C GLN A 133 -23.87 2.20 -10.09
N MET A 134 -24.85 1.60 -10.78
CA MET A 134 -25.31 0.24 -10.46
C MET A 134 -24.16 -0.78 -10.56
N GLN A 135 -23.36 -0.70 -11.61
CA GLN A 135 -22.22 -1.61 -11.78
C GLN A 135 -21.13 -1.33 -10.72
N PHE A 136 -20.90 -0.07 -10.40
CA PHE A 136 -19.94 0.33 -9.34
C PHE A 136 -20.36 -0.21 -7.97
N ASP A 137 -21.63 -0.07 -7.61
CA ASP A 137 -22.19 -0.58 -6.35
C ASP A 137 -22.10 -2.11 -6.26
N ALA A 138 -22.35 -2.83 -7.36
CA ALA A 138 -22.16 -4.27 -7.45
C ALA A 138 -20.69 -4.66 -7.21
N ASN A 139 -19.75 -3.92 -7.81
CA ASN A 139 -18.31 -4.13 -7.60
C ASN A 139 -17.88 -3.87 -6.15
N VAL A 140 -18.45 -2.84 -5.50
CA VAL A 140 -18.20 -2.54 -4.07
C VAL A 140 -18.69 -3.68 -3.19
N LYS A 141 -19.92 -4.19 -3.41
CA LYS A 141 -20.48 -5.35 -2.70
C LYS A 141 -19.60 -6.59 -2.86
N GLN A 142 -19.21 -6.90 -4.08
CA GLN A 142 -18.35 -8.06 -4.37
C GLN A 142 -16.99 -7.94 -3.66
N LEU A 143 -16.40 -6.73 -3.62
CA LEU A 143 -15.15 -6.50 -2.93
C LEU A 143 -15.29 -6.68 -1.41
N ALA A 144 -16.40 -6.23 -0.83
CA ALA A 144 -16.71 -6.42 0.59
C ALA A 144 -16.87 -7.90 0.95
N GLN A 145 -17.62 -8.66 0.15
CA GLN A 145 -17.79 -10.11 0.33
C GLN A 145 -16.46 -10.87 0.27
N ARG A 146 -15.60 -10.55 -0.71
CA ARG A 146 -14.26 -11.15 -0.81
C ARG A 146 -13.37 -10.84 0.40
N ARG A 147 -13.54 -9.66 1.01
CA ARG A 147 -12.80 -9.29 2.24
C ARG A 147 -13.32 -10.06 3.44
N ALA A 148 -14.64 -10.23 3.57
CA ALA A 148 -15.25 -11.01 4.64
C ALA A 148 -14.85 -12.49 4.56
N GLY A 149 -14.92 -13.09 3.37
CA GLY A 149 -14.51 -14.49 3.15
C GLY A 149 -13.04 -14.76 3.50
N ARG A 150 -12.15 -13.80 3.27
CA ARG A 150 -10.72 -13.93 3.67
C ARG A 150 -10.52 -13.85 5.19
N LYS A 151 -11.33 -13.09 5.91
CA LYS A 151 -11.27 -13.03 7.38
C LYS A 151 -11.70 -14.36 8.00
N ASN A 152 -12.67 -15.03 7.41
CA ASN A 152 -13.19 -16.31 7.89
C ASN A 152 -12.33 -17.50 7.46
N GLY A 153 -11.81 -17.51 6.22
CA GLY A 153 -10.95 -18.58 5.70
C GLY A 153 -9.57 -18.67 6.36
N GLY A 154 -9.02 -17.54 6.85
CA GLY A 154 -7.74 -17.53 7.57
C GLY A 154 -7.77 -18.24 8.92
N ARG A 155 -8.92 -18.35 9.57
CA ARG A 155 -9.08 -19.07 10.84
C ARG A 155 -9.11 -20.60 10.69
N GLY A 156 -9.56 -21.10 9.53
CA GLY A 156 -9.65 -22.55 9.27
C GLY A 156 -8.31 -23.24 8.94
N HIS A 157 -7.33 -22.50 8.42
CA HIS A 157 -6.03 -23.09 8.06
C HIS A 157 -5.14 -23.36 9.27
N CYS A 158 -5.24 -22.58 10.34
CA CYS A 158 -4.48 -22.81 11.56
C CYS A 158 -5.04 -24.01 12.36
N ALA A 159 -6.34 -24.23 12.34
CA ALA A 159 -6.97 -25.34 13.06
C ALA A 159 -6.67 -26.72 12.44
N ARG A 160 -6.53 -26.80 11.10
CA ARG A 160 -6.19 -28.07 10.43
C ARG A 160 -4.74 -28.51 10.62
N ARG A 161 -3.83 -27.61 10.92
CA ARG A 161 -2.41 -27.95 11.13
C ARG A 161 -2.11 -28.44 12.54
N ALA A 162 -2.95 -28.10 13.52
CA ALA A 162 -2.83 -28.57 14.89
C ALA A 162 -3.39 -30.00 15.10
N GLY A 163 -4.24 -30.48 14.21
CA GLY A 163 -4.85 -31.81 14.33
C GLY A 163 -4.09 -32.98 13.65
N ALA A 164 -2.97 -32.68 12.95
CA ALA A 164 -2.24 -33.69 12.19
C ALA A 164 -0.99 -34.27 12.90
N VAL A 165 -0.75 -33.88 14.14
CA VAL A 165 0.36 -34.43 14.95
C VAL A 165 -0.22 -35.26 16.09
N GLY A 166 -0.56 -36.50 15.84
CA GLY A 166 -0.97 -37.38 16.90
C GLY A 166 -1.78 -38.59 16.47
N THR A 167 -1.21 -39.50 15.68
CA THR A 167 -1.53 -40.93 15.76
C THR A 167 -0.41 -41.71 15.05
N SER A 168 0.74 -41.85 15.70
CA SER A 168 1.63 -42.97 15.47
C SER A 168 1.30 -43.99 16.52
N LYS A 169 0.60 -45.04 16.11
CA LYS A 169 0.24 -46.17 16.94
C LYS A 169 1.40 -47.17 16.92
N SER A 170 1.86 -47.56 18.07
CA SER A 170 2.74 -48.70 18.36
C SER A 170 2.18 -50.01 17.83
#